data_0cb3f13a6c11f1cb436e426e90b9592c
#
_entry.id   0cb3f13a6c11f1cb436e426e90b9592c
#
_cell.length_a   1.000
_cell.length_b   1.000
_cell.length_c   1.000
_cell.angle_alpha   90.00
_cell.angle_beta   90.00
_cell.angle_gamma   90.00
#
_symmetry.space_group_name_H-M   'P 1'
#
loop_
_entity.id
_entity.type
_entity.pdbx_description
1 polymer ?
#
loop_
_entity_poly.entity_id
_entity_poly.type
_entity_poly.pdbx_seq_one_letter_code
_entity_poly.pdbx_strand_id
1 'polypeptide(L)'
;GFALAAVAGILLGLLVGTSDFAMRGLDPIFQVLRTVPPLAWLPLALAAFREAQPSAIFVIFITSIWPIIINTAVGVRNVPQDYRNVAAVIRLRGPAFFWKIVLPAAAPYIFTGLKIGIGLSWLAIIAAEMLIGGVGIGFFIWDAWNSSNLSDIIVALTYVGLVGFALDRIVALAGRLATRGTSAS
;
A
#
# COMPACT_ATOMS: atom_id res chain seq x y z
N GLY A 1 3.90 7.79 -6.80
CA GLY A 1 2.65 7.47 -6.09
C GLY A 1 2.90 6.50 -4.95
N PHE A 2 3.28 5.26 -5.25
CA PHE A 2 3.44 4.20 -4.22
C PHE A 2 4.47 4.55 -3.13
N ALA A 3 5.64 5.05 -3.48
CA ALA A 3 6.66 5.41 -2.47
C ALA A 3 6.15 6.50 -1.50
N LEU A 4 5.42 7.48 -1.99
CA LEU A 4 4.77 8.50 -1.15
C LEU A 4 3.72 7.88 -0.23
N ALA A 5 2.90 6.97 -0.77
CA ALA A 5 1.90 6.25 0.01
C ALA A 5 2.53 5.33 1.06
N ALA A 6 3.66 4.68 0.75
CA ALA A 6 4.39 3.85 1.69
C ALA A 6 4.88 4.67 2.88
N VAL A 7 5.55 5.79 2.64
CA VAL A 7 6.04 6.65 3.72
C VAL A 7 4.89 7.22 4.54
N ALA A 8 3.92 7.88 3.89
CA ALA A 8 2.77 8.48 4.57
C ALA A 8 1.92 7.42 5.29
N GLY A 9 1.65 6.28 4.64
CA GLY A 9 0.82 5.21 5.19
C GLY A 9 1.46 4.53 6.39
N ILE A 10 2.78 4.30 6.38
CA ILE A 10 3.49 3.76 7.55
C ILE A 10 3.45 4.77 8.70
N LEU A 11 3.77 6.04 8.46
CA LEU A 11 3.77 7.07 9.51
C LEU A 11 2.39 7.25 10.13
N LEU A 12 1.35 7.38 9.30
CA LEU A 12 -0.04 7.49 9.77
C LEU A 12 -0.49 6.20 10.47
N GLY A 13 -0.16 5.04 9.94
CA GLY A 13 -0.49 3.76 10.55
C GLY A 13 0.15 3.55 11.91
N LEU A 14 1.42 3.96 12.08
CA LEU A 14 2.09 3.96 13.38
C LEU A 14 1.40 4.92 14.36
N LEU A 15 1.07 6.13 13.90
CA LEU A 15 0.37 7.13 14.73
C LEU A 15 -1.00 6.62 15.19
N VAL A 16 -1.79 6.12 14.25
CA VAL A 16 -3.15 5.61 14.53
C VAL A 16 -3.11 4.34 15.38
N GLY A 17 -2.14 3.44 15.12
CA GLY A 17 -1.97 2.20 15.88
C GLY A 17 -1.58 2.42 17.33
N THR A 18 -0.84 3.49 17.64
CA THR A 18 -0.41 3.81 19.02
C THR A 18 -1.46 4.54 19.84
N SER A 19 -2.51 5.09 19.21
CA SER A 19 -3.54 5.90 19.88
C SER A 19 -4.94 5.29 19.69
N ASP A 20 -5.57 4.88 20.79
CA ASP A 20 -6.95 4.37 20.75
C ASP A 20 -7.95 5.46 20.35
N PHE A 21 -7.71 6.70 20.72
CA PHE A 21 -8.55 7.83 20.32
C PHE A 21 -8.46 8.08 18.80
N ALA A 22 -7.24 8.09 18.25
CA ALA A 22 -7.03 8.28 16.83
C ALA A 22 -7.66 7.13 16.00
N MET A 23 -7.52 5.89 16.47
CA MET A 23 -8.13 4.73 15.80
C MET A 23 -9.65 4.83 15.77
N ARG A 24 -10.30 5.07 16.92
CA ARG A 24 -11.76 5.16 17.01
C ARG A 24 -12.33 6.30 16.18
N GLY A 25 -11.62 7.44 16.11
CA GLY A 25 -12.05 8.60 15.34
C GLY A 25 -11.82 8.45 13.82
N LEU A 26 -10.73 7.81 13.40
CA LEU A 26 -10.34 7.74 12.00
C LEU A 26 -10.80 6.44 11.29
N ASP A 27 -11.03 5.36 12.04
CA ASP A 27 -11.45 4.08 11.47
C ASP A 27 -12.72 4.17 10.61
N PRO A 28 -13.81 4.86 11.01
CA PRO A 28 -14.98 5.03 10.16
C PRO A 28 -14.66 5.77 8.85
N ILE A 29 -13.80 6.78 8.92
CA ILE A 29 -13.37 7.56 7.74
C ILE A 29 -12.55 6.67 6.79
N PHE A 30 -11.61 5.89 7.32
CA PHE A 30 -10.82 4.96 6.53
C PHE A 30 -11.70 3.90 5.89
N GLN A 31 -12.70 3.39 6.61
CA GLN A 31 -13.63 2.40 6.07
C GLN A 31 -14.45 2.95 4.90
N VAL A 32 -14.93 4.18 4.98
CA VAL A 32 -15.65 4.83 3.88
C VAL A 32 -14.72 5.11 2.71
N LEU A 33 -13.58 5.75 2.93
CA LEU A 33 -12.69 6.18 1.86
C LEU A 33 -12.06 5.01 1.09
N ARG A 34 -11.74 3.89 1.76
CA ARG A 34 -11.20 2.71 1.09
C ARG A 34 -12.20 1.99 0.18
N THR A 35 -13.51 2.19 0.39
CA THR A 35 -14.55 1.57 -0.45
C THR A 35 -14.77 2.35 -1.73
N VAL A 36 -14.31 3.60 -1.82
CA VAL A 36 -14.40 4.39 -3.05
C VAL A 36 -13.46 3.79 -4.10
N PRO A 37 -13.98 3.38 -5.27
CA PRO A 37 -13.14 2.81 -6.32
C PRO A 37 -12.02 3.80 -6.70
N PRO A 38 -10.75 3.32 -6.78
CA PRO A 38 -9.61 4.20 -7.07
C PRO A 38 -9.78 5.05 -8.33
N LEU A 39 -10.37 4.47 -9.38
CA LEU A 39 -10.62 5.16 -10.64
C LEU A 39 -11.65 6.27 -10.54
N ALA A 40 -12.53 6.24 -9.55
CA ALA A 40 -13.50 7.31 -9.33
C ALA A 40 -12.80 8.62 -8.90
N TRP A 41 -11.59 8.55 -8.37
CA TRP A 41 -10.77 9.72 -8.03
C TRP A 41 -10.11 10.37 -9.25
N LEU A 42 -9.99 9.65 -10.38
CA LEU A 42 -9.24 10.13 -11.55
C LEU A 42 -9.84 11.41 -12.15
N PRO A 43 -11.16 11.55 -12.38
CA PRO A 43 -11.73 12.79 -12.89
C PRO A 43 -11.49 13.99 -11.98
N LEU A 44 -11.58 13.79 -10.65
CA LEU A 44 -11.28 14.82 -9.66
C LEU A 44 -9.81 15.21 -9.67
N ALA A 45 -8.93 14.24 -9.79
CA ALA A 45 -7.49 14.48 -9.91
C ALA A 45 -7.15 15.27 -11.17
N LEU A 46 -7.72 14.90 -12.32
CA LEU A 46 -7.54 15.62 -13.59
C LEU A 46 -8.08 17.06 -13.52
N ALA A 47 -9.20 17.27 -12.86
CA ALA A 47 -9.75 18.63 -12.67
C ALA A 47 -8.85 19.48 -11.75
N ALA A 48 -8.23 18.86 -10.72
CA ALA A 48 -7.39 19.57 -9.77
C ALA A 48 -5.99 19.84 -10.32
N PHE A 49 -5.32 18.83 -10.89
CA PHE A 49 -3.94 18.94 -11.35
C PHE A 49 -3.81 19.42 -12.80
N ARG A 50 -4.86 19.22 -13.60
CA ARG A 50 -4.91 19.57 -15.04
C ARG A 50 -3.81 18.91 -15.90
N GLU A 51 -3.14 17.91 -15.35
CA GLU A 51 -2.08 17.16 -16.00
C GLU A 51 -2.27 15.67 -15.74
N ALA A 52 -1.97 14.84 -16.74
CA ALA A 52 -2.13 13.38 -16.69
C ALA A 52 -1.23 12.72 -15.65
N GLN A 53 0.06 13.08 -15.64
CA GLN A 53 1.06 12.43 -14.78
C GLN A 53 0.82 12.68 -13.28
N PRO A 54 0.62 13.91 -12.77
CA PRO A 54 0.29 14.13 -11.37
C PRO A 54 -1.03 13.46 -10.96
N SER A 55 -2.02 13.42 -11.86
CA SER A 55 -3.31 12.76 -11.62
C SER A 55 -3.14 11.25 -11.45
N ALA A 56 -2.37 10.60 -12.29
CA ALA A 56 -2.04 9.18 -12.15
C ALA A 56 -1.26 8.90 -10.85
N ILE A 57 -0.28 9.74 -10.50
CA ILE A 57 0.47 9.64 -9.22
C ILE A 57 -0.47 9.72 -8.02
N PHE A 58 -1.45 10.63 -8.05
CA PHE A 58 -2.44 10.77 -7.00
C PHE A 58 -3.33 9.53 -6.88
N VAL A 59 -3.82 8.98 -8.00
CA VAL A 59 -4.65 7.77 -8.00
C VAL A 59 -3.88 6.58 -7.43
N ILE A 60 -2.61 6.41 -7.79
CA ILE A 60 -1.74 5.39 -7.20
C ILE A 60 -1.58 5.60 -5.69
N PHE A 61 -1.36 6.85 -5.26
CA PHE A 61 -1.20 7.21 -3.86
C PHE A 61 -2.44 6.87 -3.05
N ILE A 62 -3.62 7.36 -3.47
CA ILE A 62 -4.87 7.16 -2.73
C ILE A 62 -5.31 5.70 -2.70
N THR A 63 -4.94 4.92 -3.71
CA THR A 63 -5.24 3.48 -3.78
C THR A 63 -4.40 2.68 -2.79
N SER A 64 -3.12 2.99 -2.68
CA SER A 64 -2.17 2.19 -1.91
C SER A 64 -2.05 2.61 -0.45
N ILE A 65 -2.43 3.82 -0.09
CA ILE A 65 -2.25 4.35 1.27
C ILE A 65 -3.09 3.59 2.30
N TRP A 66 -4.33 3.21 1.97
CA TRP A 66 -5.28 2.57 2.92
C TRP A 66 -4.80 1.22 3.42
N PRO A 67 -4.42 0.25 2.56
CA PRO A 67 -3.92 -1.03 3.05
C PRO A 67 -2.65 -0.88 3.88
N ILE A 68 -1.81 0.11 3.57
CA ILE A 68 -0.59 0.36 4.33
C ILE A 68 -0.92 0.90 5.72
N ILE A 69 -1.80 1.92 5.83
CA ILE A 69 -2.24 2.46 7.13
C ILE A 69 -2.86 1.37 7.98
N ILE A 70 -3.83 0.65 7.44
CA ILE A 70 -4.61 -0.33 8.18
C ILE A 70 -3.73 -1.46 8.70
N ASN A 71 -2.90 -2.05 7.83
CA ASN A 71 -2.02 -3.14 8.24
C ASN A 71 -0.96 -2.67 9.24
N THR A 72 -0.39 -1.49 9.06
CA THR A 72 0.57 -0.92 10.02
C THR A 72 -0.08 -0.70 11.39
N ALA A 73 -1.27 -0.10 11.43
CA ALA A 73 -2.01 0.13 12.69
C ALA A 73 -2.35 -1.19 13.39
N VAL A 74 -2.81 -2.20 12.63
CA VAL A 74 -3.08 -3.55 13.15
C VAL A 74 -1.80 -4.18 13.72
N GLY A 75 -0.66 -4.04 13.04
CA GLY A 75 0.61 -4.56 13.49
C GLY A 75 1.07 -3.95 14.81
N VAL A 76 0.93 -2.64 14.97
CA VAL A 76 1.25 -1.94 16.23
C VAL A 76 0.37 -2.40 17.39
N ARG A 77 -0.90 -2.66 17.14
CA ARG A 77 -1.87 -3.09 18.16
C ARG A 77 -1.72 -4.55 18.56
N ASN A 78 -1.31 -5.39 17.62
CA ASN A 78 -1.16 -6.83 17.81
C ASN A 78 0.20 -7.26 18.38
N VAL A 79 0.95 -6.34 18.98
CA VAL A 79 2.17 -6.70 19.73
C VAL A 79 1.81 -7.66 20.86
N PRO A 80 2.37 -8.90 20.89
CA PRO A 80 2.06 -9.90 21.90
C PRO A 80 2.25 -9.37 23.33
N GLN A 81 1.35 -9.80 24.25
CA GLN A 81 1.41 -9.37 25.64
C GLN A 81 2.73 -9.77 26.31
N ASP A 82 3.30 -10.89 25.93
CA ASP A 82 4.59 -11.36 26.47
C ASP A 82 5.71 -10.36 26.21
N TYR A 83 5.78 -9.75 25.02
CA TYR A 83 6.76 -8.71 24.72
C TYR A 83 6.55 -7.45 25.59
N ARG A 84 5.29 -7.10 25.88
CA ARG A 84 4.96 -5.99 26.78
C ARG A 84 5.35 -6.32 28.23
N ASN A 85 5.15 -7.56 28.65
CA ASN A 85 5.52 -8.03 30.00
C ASN A 85 7.05 -8.04 30.17
N VAL A 86 7.78 -8.58 29.21
CA VAL A 86 9.27 -8.56 29.22
C VAL A 86 9.78 -7.11 29.25
N ALA A 87 9.22 -6.23 28.43
CA ALA A 87 9.60 -4.82 28.43
C ALA A 87 9.37 -4.15 29.80
N ALA A 88 8.27 -4.50 30.46
CA ALA A 88 7.96 -3.99 31.81
C ALA A 88 8.99 -4.44 32.85
N VAL A 89 9.40 -5.73 32.81
CA VAL A 89 10.41 -6.29 33.72
C VAL A 89 11.77 -5.59 33.57
N ILE A 90 12.21 -5.37 32.33
CA ILE A 90 13.48 -4.67 32.05
C ILE A 90 13.35 -3.14 32.06
N ARG A 91 12.18 -2.61 32.48
CA ARG A 91 11.85 -1.18 32.55
C ARG A 91 12.03 -0.44 31.23
N LEU A 92 11.83 -1.11 30.09
CA LEU A 92 11.93 -0.53 28.76
C LEU A 92 10.64 0.30 28.50
N ARG A 93 10.77 1.63 28.36
CA ARG A 93 9.63 2.55 28.21
C ARG A 93 9.89 3.59 27.10
N GLY A 94 8.82 4.25 26.66
CA GLY A 94 8.87 5.35 25.72
C GLY A 94 9.51 4.98 24.37
N PRO A 95 10.37 5.84 23.80
CA PRO A 95 10.96 5.60 22.47
C PRO A 95 11.73 4.29 22.36
N ALA A 96 12.42 3.85 23.43
CA ALA A 96 13.15 2.59 23.42
C ALA A 96 12.24 1.38 23.29
N PHE A 97 11.07 1.38 23.92
CA PHE A 97 10.05 0.35 23.74
C PHE A 97 9.51 0.34 22.31
N PHE A 98 9.23 1.51 21.76
CA PHE A 98 8.73 1.62 20.39
C PHE A 98 9.72 1.04 19.37
N TRP A 99 10.99 1.47 19.40
CA TRP A 99 11.99 1.04 18.41
C TRP A 99 12.44 -0.41 18.57
N LYS A 100 12.50 -0.92 19.82
CA LYS A 100 13.04 -2.27 20.10
C LYS A 100 11.98 -3.36 20.13
N ILE A 101 10.72 -3.02 20.36
CA ILE A 101 9.63 -4.00 20.50
C ILE A 101 8.52 -3.75 19.47
N VAL A 102 7.91 -2.54 19.49
CA VAL A 102 6.71 -2.29 18.69
C VAL A 102 7.00 -2.35 17.19
N LEU A 103 8.01 -1.63 16.75
CA LEU A 103 8.35 -1.54 15.33
C LEU A 103 8.80 -2.90 14.74
N PRO A 104 9.70 -3.66 15.38
CA PRO A 104 10.03 -5.01 14.91
C PRO A 104 8.84 -5.98 14.90
N ALA A 105 7.99 -5.93 15.93
CA ALA A 105 6.79 -6.78 15.98
C ALA A 105 5.74 -6.39 14.94
N ALA A 106 5.63 -5.10 14.59
CA ALA A 106 4.74 -4.61 13.55
C ALA A 106 5.28 -4.84 12.12
N ALA A 107 6.59 -5.07 11.95
CA ALA A 107 7.22 -5.18 10.64
C ALA A 107 6.54 -6.19 9.69
N PRO A 108 6.16 -7.41 10.08
CA PRO A 108 5.46 -8.35 9.19
C PRO A 108 4.15 -7.77 8.65
N TYR A 109 3.40 -7.04 9.48
CA TYR A 109 2.14 -6.39 9.10
C TYR A 109 2.39 -5.21 8.15
N ILE A 110 3.43 -4.40 8.41
CA ILE A 110 3.84 -3.30 7.53
C ILE A 110 4.14 -3.85 6.13
N PHE A 111 4.93 -4.93 6.04
CA PHE A 111 5.23 -5.54 4.75
C PHE A 111 4.01 -6.18 4.09
N THR A 112 3.06 -6.69 4.85
CA THR A 112 1.77 -7.14 4.30
C THR A 112 1.01 -5.98 3.68
N GLY A 113 0.94 -4.84 4.37
CA GLY A 113 0.33 -3.62 3.85
C GLY A 113 1.02 -3.11 2.57
N LEU A 114 2.35 -3.09 2.56
CA LEU A 114 3.14 -2.70 1.37
C LEU A 114 2.91 -3.65 0.18
N LYS A 115 2.84 -4.96 0.44
CA LYS A 115 2.56 -5.97 -0.58
C LYS A 115 1.18 -5.79 -1.22
N ILE A 116 0.14 -5.58 -0.41
CA ILE A 116 -1.20 -5.29 -0.90
C ILE A 116 -1.20 -3.95 -1.65
N GLY A 117 -0.56 -2.93 -1.09
CA GLY A 117 -0.46 -1.59 -1.68
C GLY A 117 0.21 -1.57 -3.05
N ILE A 118 1.33 -2.29 -3.25
CA ILE A 118 2.01 -2.33 -4.55
C ILE A 118 1.16 -3.04 -5.61
N GLY A 119 0.47 -4.12 -5.25
CA GLY A 119 -0.43 -4.82 -6.15
C GLY A 119 -1.59 -3.93 -6.61
N LEU A 120 -2.23 -3.23 -5.68
CA LEU A 120 -3.29 -2.28 -6.01
C LEU A 120 -2.79 -1.08 -6.80
N SER A 121 -1.58 -0.58 -6.51
CA SER A 121 -0.92 0.48 -7.29
C SER A 121 -0.70 0.08 -8.73
N TRP A 122 -0.26 -1.17 -8.96
CA TRP A 122 -0.05 -1.73 -10.29
C TRP A 122 -1.35 -1.78 -11.10
N LEU A 123 -2.42 -2.25 -10.48
CA LEU A 123 -3.75 -2.26 -11.12
C LEU A 123 -4.26 -0.84 -11.40
N ALA A 124 -4.06 0.07 -10.44
CA ALA A 124 -4.53 1.45 -10.55
C ALA A 124 -3.86 2.22 -11.69
N ILE A 125 -2.53 2.06 -11.90
CA ILE A 125 -1.84 2.75 -12.99
C ILE A 125 -2.30 2.24 -14.35
N ILE A 126 -2.44 0.92 -14.53
CA ILE A 126 -2.91 0.36 -15.80
C ILE A 126 -4.29 0.91 -16.16
N ALA A 127 -5.20 0.92 -15.19
CA ALA A 127 -6.54 1.43 -15.40
C ALA A 127 -6.56 2.96 -15.64
N ALA A 128 -5.70 3.72 -14.96
CA ALA A 128 -5.54 5.15 -15.23
C ALA A 128 -5.01 5.42 -16.64
N GLU A 129 -4.01 4.67 -17.11
CA GLU A 129 -3.46 4.77 -18.47
C GLU A 129 -4.51 4.47 -19.55
N MET A 130 -5.40 3.51 -19.31
CA MET A 130 -6.52 3.20 -20.22
C MET A 130 -7.47 4.40 -20.41
N LEU A 131 -7.67 5.18 -19.35
CA LEU A 131 -8.62 6.30 -19.37
C LEU A 131 -7.98 7.62 -19.80
N ILE A 132 -6.74 7.87 -19.38
CA ILE A 132 -6.02 9.10 -19.69
C ILE A 132 -5.53 9.08 -21.14
N GLY A 133 -5.14 7.92 -21.63
CA GLY A 133 -4.49 7.77 -22.94
C GLY A 133 -3.00 8.12 -22.92
N GLY A 134 -2.38 8.16 -24.09
CA GLY A 134 -0.98 8.57 -24.26
C GLY A 134 -0.01 7.40 -24.37
N VAL A 135 0.74 7.09 -23.31
CA VAL A 135 1.77 6.04 -23.30
C VAL A 135 1.59 5.14 -22.07
N GLY A 136 1.76 3.85 -22.26
CA GLY A 136 1.72 2.87 -21.19
C GLY A 136 1.05 1.57 -21.61
N ILE A 137 1.19 0.53 -20.77
CA ILE A 137 0.61 -0.79 -21.07
C ILE A 137 -0.93 -0.74 -21.01
N GLY A 138 -1.50 0.09 -20.14
CA GLY A 138 -2.95 0.31 -20.08
C GLY A 138 -3.48 0.96 -21.34
N PHE A 139 -2.82 1.99 -21.84
CA PHE A 139 -3.17 2.60 -23.12
C PHE A 139 -3.04 1.60 -24.29
N PHE A 140 -1.96 0.80 -24.32
CA PHE A 140 -1.78 -0.24 -25.33
C PHE A 140 -2.93 -1.26 -25.33
N ILE A 141 -3.40 -1.70 -24.15
CA ILE A 141 -4.57 -2.59 -24.04
C ILE A 141 -5.83 -1.91 -24.60
N TRP A 142 -6.03 -0.65 -24.32
CA TRP A 142 -7.18 0.11 -24.78
C TRP A 142 -7.15 0.32 -26.30
N ASP A 143 -5.99 0.62 -26.85
CA ASP A 143 -5.79 0.78 -28.30
C ASP A 143 -5.99 -0.54 -29.05
N ALA A 144 -5.44 -1.63 -28.54
CA ALA A 144 -5.63 -2.97 -29.08
C ALA A 144 -7.11 -3.41 -29.03
N TRP A 145 -7.83 -3.05 -27.99
CA TRP A 145 -9.28 -3.27 -27.90
C TRP A 145 -10.05 -2.51 -28.98
N ASN A 146 -9.76 -1.22 -29.15
CA ASN A 146 -10.43 -0.39 -30.17
C ASN A 146 -10.11 -0.85 -31.60
N SER A 147 -8.93 -1.42 -31.80
CA SER A 147 -8.49 -2.00 -33.07
C SER A 147 -8.96 -3.46 -33.28
N SER A 148 -9.73 -4.01 -32.33
CA SER A 148 -10.18 -5.43 -32.34
C SER A 148 -9.05 -6.45 -32.44
N ASN A 149 -7.85 -6.10 -31.94
CA ASN A 149 -6.67 -6.96 -31.96
C ASN A 149 -6.55 -7.76 -30.65
N LEU A 150 -7.24 -8.89 -30.58
CA LEU A 150 -7.25 -9.76 -29.38
C LEU A 150 -5.87 -10.35 -29.06
N SER A 151 -5.02 -10.57 -30.07
CA SER A 151 -3.68 -11.11 -29.85
C SER A 151 -2.82 -10.16 -29.02
N ASP A 152 -2.85 -8.88 -29.30
CA ASP A 152 -2.11 -7.86 -28.59
C ASP A 152 -2.61 -7.70 -27.14
N ILE A 153 -3.94 -7.82 -26.94
CA ILE A 153 -4.53 -7.82 -25.60
C ILE A 153 -3.98 -8.98 -24.76
N ILE A 154 -3.94 -10.20 -25.32
CA ILE A 154 -3.43 -11.40 -24.63
C ILE A 154 -1.95 -11.22 -24.25
N VAL A 155 -1.14 -10.69 -25.15
CA VAL A 155 0.28 -10.40 -24.90
C VAL A 155 0.42 -9.37 -23.78
N ALA A 156 -0.36 -8.29 -23.82
CA ALA A 156 -0.35 -7.25 -22.81
C ALA A 156 -0.77 -7.79 -21.42
N LEU A 157 -1.83 -8.61 -21.36
CA LEU A 157 -2.29 -9.23 -20.11
C LEU A 157 -1.23 -10.16 -19.51
N THR A 158 -0.54 -10.93 -20.36
CA THR A 158 0.58 -11.78 -19.92
C THR A 158 1.71 -10.93 -19.33
N TYR A 159 2.09 -9.86 -20.01
CA TYR A 159 3.10 -8.91 -19.51
C TYR A 159 2.69 -8.29 -18.18
N VAL A 160 1.45 -7.81 -18.07
CA VAL A 160 0.89 -7.23 -16.82
C VAL A 160 0.98 -8.22 -15.68
N GLY A 161 0.60 -9.48 -15.91
CA GLY A 161 0.68 -10.54 -14.93
C GLY A 161 2.11 -10.84 -14.46
N LEU A 162 3.06 -10.92 -15.40
CA LEU A 162 4.47 -11.17 -15.09
C LEU A 162 5.09 -10.04 -14.28
N VAL A 163 4.85 -8.78 -14.67
CA VAL A 163 5.35 -7.62 -13.94
C VAL A 163 4.71 -7.53 -12.55
N GLY A 164 3.40 -7.72 -12.43
CA GLY A 164 2.70 -7.75 -11.14
C GLY A 164 3.26 -8.83 -10.21
N PHE A 165 3.50 -10.04 -10.74
CA PHE A 165 4.15 -11.11 -10.00
C PHE A 165 5.56 -10.75 -9.54
N ALA A 166 6.36 -10.13 -10.40
CA ALA A 166 7.71 -9.69 -10.06
C ALA A 166 7.70 -8.65 -8.93
N LEU A 167 6.81 -7.65 -9.01
CA LEU A 167 6.64 -6.63 -7.97
C LEU A 167 6.23 -7.26 -6.63
N ASP A 168 5.29 -8.21 -6.63
CA ASP A 168 4.88 -8.96 -5.44
C ASP A 168 6.07 -9.70 -4.82
N ARG A 169 6.89 -10.37 -5.64
CA ARG A 169 8.08 -11.11 -5.17
C ARG A 169 9.15 -10.20 -4.59
N ILE A 170 9.38 -9.03 -5.19
CA ILE A 170 10.36 -8.06 -4.68
C ILE A 170 9.98 -7.60 -3.28
N VAL A 171 8.71 -7.18 -3.07
CA VAL A 171 8.24 -6.74 -1.75
C VAL A 171 8.25 -7.90 -0.74
N ALA A 172 7.84 -9.10 -1.16
CA ALA A 172 7.88 -10.28 -0.29
C ALA A 172 9.30 -10.65 0.15
N LEU A 173 10.29 -10.56 -0.75
CA LEU A 173 11.70 -10.78 -0.43
C LEU A 173 12.24 -9.72 0.53
N ALA A 174 11.96 -8.44 0.27
CA ALA A 174 12.32 -7.34 1.17
C ALA A 174 11.73 -7.56 2.58
N GLY A 175 10.46 -7.96 2.66
CA GLY A 175 9.80 -8.31 3.92
C GLY A 175 10.48 -9.45 4.66
N ARG A 176 10.80 -10.56 3.97
CA ARG A 176 11.51 -11.69 4.57
C ARG A 176 12.88 -11.31 5.10
N LEU A 177 13.62 -10.47 4.36
CA LEU A 177 14.94 -10.01 4.80
C LEU A 177 14.85 -9.10 6.03
N ALA A 178 13.89 -8.18 6.04
CA ALA A 178 13.67 -7.25 7.15
C ALA A 178 13.15 -7.96 8.43
N THR A 179 12.39 -9.06 8.29
CA THR A 179 11.78 -9.76 9.43
C THR A 179 12.56 -11.01 9.88
N ARG A 180 13.66 -11.39 9.22
CA ARG A 180 14.47 -12.54 9.59
C ARG A 180 14.99 -12.55 11.05
N GLY A 181 15.11 -11.37 11.67
CA GLY A 181 15.51 -11.23 13.07
C GLY A 181 14.37 -11.34 14.09
N THR A 182 13.11 -11.30 13.63
CA THR A 182 11.94 -11.30 14.53
C THR A 182 11.20 -12.64 14.58
N SER A 183 11.53 -13.59 13.69
CA SER A 183 10.90 -14.92 13.60
C SER A 183 11.74 -16.04 14.21
N ALA A 184 12.84 -15.72 14.91
CA ALA A 184 13.74 -16.70 15.54
C ALA A 184 13.59 -16.69 17.08
N SER A 185 12.35 -16.86 17.57
CA SER A 185 12.09 -17.20 18.97
C SER A 185 10.71 -17.84 19.12
#